data_49c27735957b31bad43fb7d08acbab35
#
_entry.id   49c27735957b31bad43fb7d08acbab35
#
_cell.length_a   1.000
_cell.length_b   1.000
_cell.length_c   1.000
_cell.angle_alpha   90.00
_cell.angle_beta   90.00
_cell.angle_gamma   90.00
#
_symmetry.space_group_name_H-M   'P 1'
#
loop_
_entity.id
_entity.type
_entity.pdbx_description
1 polymer ?
#
loop_
_entity_poly.entity_id
_entity_poly.type
_entity_poly.pdbx_seq_one_letter_code
_entity_poly.pdbx_strand_id
1 'polypeptide(L)'
;GSLSALFADSKNFYNLKFYKMLKDIIIFYKTFQKKNILSDISIRNFLKTKNYSDEFINFHLLPLISSIWSTPDQDSLNQPLKSIINFFQNHKLFNFINRPQWKTIKNGSKQYVKSLIRSSKFTIKKSCRIQKISRTNNVEIFFEGKKSIFDMVIFACPPNHFFPLLDKIHQKEYEILKEFNFQKNLAQLHQNTSLMPTHLKAWSSWNFHTNMNNKC
;
A
#
# COMPACT_ATOMS: atom_id res chain seq x y z
N GLY A 1 16.16 -7.59 -5.11
CA GLY A 1 16.64 -8.97 -5.10
C GLY A 1 17.74 -9.17 -6.13
N SER A 2 18.69 -10.03 -5.82
CA SER A 2 19.74 -10.45 -6.73
C SER A 2 19.39 -11.79 -7.37
N LEU A 3 20.07 -12.16 -8.46
CA LEU A 3 19.93 -13.50 -9.05
C LEU A 3 20.27 -14.59 -8.02
N SER A 4 21.25 -14.33 -7.14
CA SER A 4 21.60 -15.25 -6.06
C SER A 4 20.49 -15.46 -5.04
N ALA A 5 19.58 -14.50 -4.86
CA ALA A 5 18.43 -14.65 -3.98
C ALA A 5 17.34 -15.54 -4.59
N LEU A 6 17.16 -15.51 -5.92
CA LEU A 6 16.21 -16.40 -6.62
C LEU A 6 16.58 -17.89 -6.45
N PHE A 7 17.87 -18.17 -6.41
CA PHE A 7 18.41 -19.52 -6.24
C PHE A 7 19.00 -19.75 -4.84
N ALA A 8 18.50 -19.04 -3.83
CA ALA A 8 18.92 -19.26 -2.45
C ALA A 8 18.58 -20.68 -1.98
N ASP A 9 17.45 -21.23 -2.41
CA ASP A 9 17.14 -22.65 -2.32
C ASP A 9 17.61 -23.34 -3.61
N SER A 10 18.56 -24.27 -3.49
CA SER A 10 19.12 -25.03 -4.62
C SER A 10 18.07 -25.90 -5.34
N LYS A 11 16.97 -26.29 -4.66
CA LYS A 11 15.85 -27.01 -5.29
C LYS A 11 15.23 -26.25 -6.45
N ASN A 12 15.32 -24.92 -6.45
CA ASN A 12 14.80 -24.08 -7.53
C ASN A 12 15.51 -24.30 -8.87
N PHE A 13 16.75 -24.82 -8.87
CA PHE A 13 17.46 -25.15 -10.12
C PHE A 13 16.78 -26.27 -10.91
N TYR A 14 16.07 -27.17 -10.26
CA TYR A 14 15.42 -28.32 -10.90
C TYR A 14 13.89 -28.20 -10.91
N ASN A 15 13.34 -27.05 -10.51
CA ASN A 15 11.89 -26.84 -10.39
C ASN A 15 11.30 -26.18 -11.65
N LEU A 16 10.67 -26.97 -12.52
CA LEU A 16 10.03 -26.46 -13.73
C LEU A 16 8.93 -25.41 -13.46
N LYS A 17 8.20 -25.56 -12.36
CA LYS A 17 7.18 -24.58 -11.94
C LYS A 17 7.81 -23.22 -11.61
N PHE A 18 8.98 -23.23 -10.98
CA PHE A 18 9.74 -22.01 -10.72
C PHE A 18 10.16 -21.29 -12.01
N TYR A 19 10.64 -22.01 -13.01
CA TYR A 19 10.97 -21.42 -14.32
C TYR A 19 9.76 -20.89 -15.06
N LYS A 20 8.60 -21.57 -14.95
CA LYS A 20 7.34 -21.10 -15.51
C LYS A 20 6.94 -19.76 -14.87
N MET A 21 7.02 -19.65 -13.54
CA MET A 21 6.81 -18.40 -12.81
C MET A 21 7.75 -17.28 -13.28
N LEU A 22 9.06 -17.56 -13.42
CA LEU A 22 10.03 -16.57 -13.89
C LEU A 22 9.72 -16.08 -15.31
N LYS A 23 9.34 -16.99 -16.22
CA LYS A 23 8.90 -16.64 -17.57
C LYS A 23 7.72 -15.67 -17.53
N ASP A 24 6.70 -15.97 -16.72
CA ASP A 24 5.51 -15.16 -16.61
C ASP A 24 5.79 -13.79 -15.98
N ILE A 25 6.70 -13.71 -14.99
CA ILE A 25 7.20 -12.44 -14.45
C ILE A 25 7.81 -11.57 -15.57
N ILE A 26 8.66 -12.16 -16.42
CA ILE A 26 9.31 -11.44 -17.52
C ILE A 26 8.27 -10.94 -18.52
N ILE A 27 7.31 -11.79 -18.89
CA ILE A 27 6.23 -11.45 -19.84
C ILE A 27 5.39 -10.30 -19.27
N PHE A 28 4.95 -10.42 -18.01
CA PHE A 28 4.13 -9.41 -17.34
C PHE A 28 4.87 -8.07 -17.26
N TYR A 29 6.12 -8.07 -16.81
CA TYR A 29 6.93 -6.86 -16.66
C TYR A 29 7.19 -6.17 -18.00
N LYS A 30 7.57 -6.91 -19.04
CA LYS A 30 7.77 -6.35 -20.38
C LYS A 30 6.48 -5.79 -20.98
N THR A 31 5.35 -6.47 -20.74
CA THR A 31 4.05 -6.02 -21.23
C THR A 31 3.65 -4.67 -20.67
N PHE A 32 3.89 -4.45 -19.36
CA PHE A 32 3.40 -3.28 -18.67
C PHE A 32 4.45 -2.20 -18.38
N GLN A 33 5.71 -2.44 -18.70
CA GLN A 33 6.78 -1.47 -18.45
C GLN A 33 6.54 -0.11 -19.12
N LYS A 34 5.94 -0.11 -20.32
CA LYS A 34 5.69 1.11 -21.12
C LYS A 34 4.23 1.25 -21.56
N LYS A 35 3.35 0.32 -21.20
CA LYS A 35 1.97 0.29 -21.66
C LYS A 35 1.08 1.03 -20.69
N ASN A 36 0.37 2.04 -21.18
CA ASN A 36 -0.71 2.69 -20.43
C ASN A 36 -1.98 1.83 -20.51
N ILE A 37 -2.62 1.63 -19.37
CA ILE A 37 -3.91 0.93 -19.30
C ILE A 37 -5.01 1.98 -19.26
N LEU A 38 -5.88 1.96 -20.25
CA LEU A 38 -7.03 2.86 -20.35
C LEU A 38 -8.30 2.26 -19.73
N SER A 39 -8.42 0.92 -19.71
CA SER A 39 -9.59 0.23 -19.19
C SER A 39 -9.54 0.03 -17.68
N ASP A 40 -10.68 0.16 -17.04
CA ASP A 40 -10.86 -0.03 -15.59
C ASP A 40 -11.28 -1.47 -15.28
N ILE A 41 -10.38 -2.41 -15.62
CA ILE A 41 -10.60 -3.85 -15.39
C ILE A 41 -9.92 -4.26 -14.08
N SER A 42 -10.57 -5.14 -13.30
CA SER A 42 -9.97 -5.71 -12.12
C SER A 42 -8.83 -6.67 -12.46
N ILE A 43 -7.89 -6.87 -11.52
CA ILE A 43 -6.81 -7.85 -11.68
C ILE A 43 -7.39 -9.24 -11.93
N ARG A 44 -8.44 -9.63 -11.20
CA ARG A 44 -9.15 -10.91 -11.39
C ARG A 44 -9.59 -11.11 -12.83
N ASN A 45 -10.28 -10.12 -13.40
CA ASN A 45 -10.80 -10.21 -14.76
C ASN A 45 -9.66 -10.22 -15.79
N PHE A 46 -8.60 -9.45 -15.57
CA PHE A 46 -7.41 -9.50 -16.42
C PHE A 46 -6.76 -10.88 -16.43
N LEU A 47 -6.55 -11.48 -15.25
CA LEU A 47 -5.93 -12.80 -15.14
C LEU A 47 -6.75 -13.90 -15.83
N LYS A 48 -8.08 -13.80 -15.84
CA LYS A 48 -8.95 -14.73 -16.61
C LYS A 48 -8.75 -14.62 -18.11
N THR A 49 -8.36 -13.46 -18.63
CA THR A 49 -8.13 -13.25 -20.07
C THR A 49 -6.73 -13.66 -20.53
N LYS A 50 -5.84 -13.98 -19.58
CA LYS A 50 -4.44 -14.33 -19.85
C LYS A 50 -4.09 -15.65 -19.18
N ASN A 51 -3.28 -16.43 -19.88
CA ASN A 51 -2.88 -17.76 -19.41
C ASN A 51 -1.58 -17.68 -18.59
N TYR A 52 -1.61 -16.95 -17.45
CA TYR A 52 -0.52 -16.94 -16.49
C TYR A 52 -0.57 -18.18 -15.60
N SER A 53 0.60 -18.65 -15.16
CA SER A 53 0.70 -19.78 -14.24
C SER A 53 0.20 -19.46 -12.84
N ASP A 54 -0.33 -20.46 -12.16
CA ASP A 54 -0.71 -20.35 -10.75
C ASP A 54 0.47 -19.96 -9.87
N GLU A 55 1.67 -20.42 -10.22
CA GLU A 55 2.90 -20.07 -9.52
C GLU A 55 3.21 -18.57 -9.62
N PHE A 56 3.01 -17.96 -10.80
CA PHE A 56 3.16 -16.51 -10.97
C PHE A 56 2.13 -15.75 -10.15
N ILE A 57 0.88 -16.17 -10.19
CA ILE A 57 -0.21 -15.51 -9.48
C ILE A 57 0.00 -15.61 -7.97
N ASN A 58 0.18 -16.83 -7.45
CA ASN A 58 0.16 -17.09 -6.01
C ASN A 58 1.50 -16.81 -5.30
N PHE A 59 2.64 -16.89 -6.00
CA PHE A 59 3.96 -16.73 -5.36
C PHE A 59 4.69 -15.45 -5.77
N HIS A 60 4.15 -14.69 -6.72
CA HIS A 60 4.76 -13.42 -7.12
C HIS A 60 3.76 -12.25 -7.10
N LEU A 61 2.70 -12.31 -7.93
CA LEU A 61 1.83 -11.16 -8.15
C LEU A 61 1.02 -10.81 -6.91
N LEU A 62 0.27 -11.76 -6.36
CA LEU A 62 -0.55 -11.54 -5.17
C LEU A 62 0.29 -11.17 -3.94
N PRO A 63 1.36 -11.91 -3.59
CA PRO A 63 2.22 -11.52 -2.48
C PRO A 63 2.78 -10.11 -2.61
N LEU A 64 3.16 -9.70 -3.82
CA LEU A 64 3.68 -8.37 -4.07
C LEU A 64 2.61 -7.29 -3.85
N ILE A 65 1.42 -7.48 -4.38
CA ILE A 65 0.29 -6.55 -4.20
C ILE A 65 -0.13 -6.51 -2.73
N SER A 66 -0.36 -7.65 -2.12
CA SER A 66 -0.78 -7.76 -0.71
C SER A 66 0.23 -7.11 0.25
N SER A 67 1.53 -7.26 -0.02
CA SER A 67 2.59 -6.63 0.78
C SER A 67 2.60 -5.11 0.66
N ILE A 68 2.29 -4.56 -0.52
CA ILE A 68 2.29 -3.11 -0.77
C ILE A 68 1.08 -2.44 -0.11
N TRP A 69 -0.10 -3.03 -0.27
CA TRP A 69 -1.36 -2.44 0.20
C TRP A 69 -1.85 -3.00 1.54
N SER A 70 -1.13 -3.99 2.12
CA SER A 70 -1.55 -4.68 3.36
C SER A 70 -2.99 -5.21 3.27
N THR A 71 -3.36 -5.75 2.11
CA THR A 71 -4.70 -6.27 1.82
C THR A 71 -4.68 -7.79 1.72
N PRO A 72 -5.76 -8.48 2.12
CA PRO A 72 -5.91 -9.92 1.87
C PRO A 72 -5.87 -10.23 0.36
N ASP A 73 -5.44 -11.46 0.01
CA ASP A 73 -5.27 -11.87 -1.39
C ASP A 73 -6.54 -11.72 -2.23
N GLN A 74 -7.71 -12.04 -1.66
CA GLN A 74 -9.00 -11.95 -2.36
C GLN A 74 -9.36 -10.50 -2.71
N ASP A 75 -9.10 -9.56 -1.81
CA ASP A 75 -9.35 -8.14 -2.01
C ASP A 75 -8.34 -7.54 -2.99
N SER A 76 -7.10 -8.04 -2.96
CA SER A 76 -6.05 -7.68 -3.91
C SER A 76 -6.46 -7.99 -5.36
N LEU A 77 -7.14 -9.11 -5.60
CA LEU A 77 -7.65 -9.48 -6.93
C LEU A 77 -8.75 -8.54 -7.46
N ASN A 78 -9.50 -7.91 -6.58
CA ASN A 78 -10.60 -7.02 -6.97
C ASN A 78 -10.12 -5.59 -7.28
N GLN A 79 -8.86 -5.27 -6.99
CA GLN A 79 -8.30 -3.95 -7.28
C GLN A 79 -8.22 -3.67 -8.79
N PRO A 80 -8.35 -2.38 -9.20
CA PRO A 80 -8.18 -1.98 -10.59
C PRO A 80 -6.75 -2.24 -11.07
N LEU A 81 -6.61 -2.98 -12.17
CA LEU A 81 -5.30 -3.26 -12.77
C LEU A 81 -4.52 -1.98 -13.07
N LYS A 82 -5.21 -0.94 -13.53
CA LYS A 82 -4.61 0.38 -13.83
C LYS A 82 -3.87 0.97 -12.63
N SER A 83 -4.46 0.90 -11.44
CA SER A 83 -3.85 1.43 -10.21
C SER A 83 -2.55 0.69 -9.88
N ILE A 84 -2.56 -0.64 -9.99
CA ILE A 84 -1.39 -1.48 -9.74
C ILE A 84 -0.28 -1.20 -10.76
N ILE A 85 -0.62 -1.15 -12.05
CA ILE A 85 0.37 -0.91 -13.11
C ILE A 85 0.98 0.50 -12.98
N ASN A 86 0.18 1.52 -12.74
CA ASN A 86 0.66 2.88 -12.53
C ASN A 86 1.61 2.96 -11.31
N PHE A 87 1.25 2.30 -10.22
CA PHE A 87 2.13 2.23 -9.05
C PHE A 87 3.47 1.55 -9.40
N PHE A 88 3.43 0.39 -10.06
CA PHE A 88 4.64 -0.34 -10.44
C PHE A 88 5.53 0.47 -11.40
N GLN A 89 4.93 1.19 -12.35
CA GLN A 89 5.67 2.10 -13.25
C GLN A 89 6.32 3.25 -12.50
N ASN A 90 5.56 3.95 -11.66
CA ASN A 90 6.03 5.10 -10.89
C ASN A 90 7.20 4.72 -9.95
N HIS A 91 7.15 3.53 -9.36
CA HIS A 91 8.19 3.00 -8.48
C HIS A 91 9.26 2.19 -9.21
N LYS A 92 9.23 2.14 -10.55
CA LYS A 92 10.18 1.39 -11.40
C LYS A 92 10.31 -0.09 -11.01
N LEU A 93 9.22 -0.69 -10.53
CA LEU A 93 9.21 -2.09 -10.09
C LEU A 93 9.33 -3.06 -11.27
N PHE A 94 8.92 -2.65 -12.48
CA PHE A 94 9.10 -3.43 -13.70
C PHE A 94 10.54 -3.46 -14.22
N ASN A 95 11.46 -2.68 -13.65
CA ASN A 95 12.84 -2.67 -14.09
C ASN A 95 13.60 -3.87 -13.52
N PHE A 96 14.32 -4.60 -14.35
CA PHE A 96 15.26 -5.64 -13.90
C PHE A 96 16.60 -5.06 -13.49
N ILE A 97 17.01 -3.95 -14.13
CA ILE A 97 18.27 -3.26 -13.93
C ILE A 97 17.97 -1.81 -13.53
N ASN A 98 18.88 -1.15 -12.84
CA ASN A 98 18.77 0.25 -12.42
C ASN A 98 17.50 0.53 -11.58
N ARG A 99 17.17 -0.39 -10.68
CA ARG A 99 16.10 -0.16 -9.69
C ARG A 99 16.53 0.95 -8.74
N PRO A 100 15.59 1.85 -8.34
CA PRO A 100 15.87 2.84 -7.32
C PRO A 100 16.34 2.16 -6.04
N GLN A 101 17.38 2.69 -5.42
CA GLN A 101 17.80 2.24 -4.11
C GLN A 101 16.82 2.79 -3.07
N TRP A 102 16.22 1.91 -2.30
CA TRP A 102 15.37 2.31 -1.17
C TRP A 102 16.21 2.98 -0.09
N LYS A 103 15.70 4.10 0.40
CA LYS A 103 16.35 4.88 1.47
C LYS A 103 15.33 5.19 2.55
N THR A 104 15.80 5.36 3.77
CA THR A 104 15.01 5.84 4.89
C THR A 104 15.68 7.04 5.53
N ILE A 105 14.93 7.77 6.33
CA ILE A 105 15.46 8.94 7.05
C ILE A 105 16.31 8.44 8.21
N LYS A 106 17.56 8.91 8.28
CA LYS A 106 18.45 8.59 9.40
C LYS A 106 17.78 8.99 10.73
N ASN A 107 17.76 8.07 11.68
CA ASN A 107 17.10 8.20 12.98
C ASN A 107 15.55 8.31 12.90
N GLY A 108 14.95 7.85 11.79
CA GLY A 108 13.51 7.70 11.61
C GLY A 108 12.77 8.96 11.14
N SER A 109 11.54 8.77 10.69
CA SER A 109 10.68 9.82 10.12
C SER A 109 10.41 10.99 11.07
N LYS A 110 10.51 10.76 12.38
CA LYS A 110 10.42 11.81 13.42
C LYS A 110 11.35 13.00 13.14
N GLN A 111 12.47 12.80 12.47
CA GLN A 111 13.46 13.88 12.22
C GLN A 111 12.94 14.91 11.22
N TYR A 112 12.34 14.49 10.10
CA TYR A 112 11.79 15.45 9.14
C TYR A 112 10.57 16.20 9.74
N VAL A 113 9.73 15.52 10.54
CA VAL A 113 8.61 16.17 11.23
C VAL A 113 9.12 17.26 12.16
N LYS A 114 10.15 16.98 12.96
CA LYS A 114 10.79 18.00 13.83
C LYS A 114 11.34 19.17 13.02
N SER A 115 11.96 18.89 11.87
CA SER A 115 12.52 19.92 11.00
C SER A 115 11.42 20.82 10.43
N LEU A 116 10.33 20.24 9.92
CA LEU A 116 9.17 20.98 9.43
C LEU A 116 8.54 21.87 10.52
N ILE A 117 8.37 21.34 11.72
CA ILE A 117 7.85 22.11 12.87
C ILE A 117 8.74 23.31 13.18
N ARG A 118 10.06 23.13 13.19
CA ARG A 118 11.01 24.22 13.48
C ARG A 118 11.04 25.32 12.42
N SER A 119 10.87 24.95 11.15
CA SER A 119 10.91 25.90 10.02
C SER A 119 9.57 26.60 9.79
N SER A 120 8.50 26.16 10.43
CA SER A 120 7.14 26.65 10.19
C SER A 120 6.73 27.67 11.24
N LYS A 121 5.88 28.63 10.83
CA LYS A 121 5.31 29.65 11.72
C LYS A 121 3.90 29.31 12.23
N PHE A 122 3.46 28.07 12.10
CA PHE A 122 2.12 27.65 12.52
C PHE A 122 2.09 27.24 14.01
N THR A 123 0.95 27.42 14.65
CA THR A 123 0.69 26.96 16.01
C THR A 123 0.27 25.50 16.01
N ILE A 124 0.91 24.68 16.85
CA ILE A 124 0.57 23.27 17.01
C ILE A 124 -0.13 23.06 18.34
N LYS A 125 -1.34 22.50 18.29
CA LYS A 125 -2.06 22.00 19.45
C LYS A 125 -2.01 20.48 19.44
N LYS A 126 -1.33 19.88 20.42
CA LYS A 126 -1.22 18.43 20.59
C LYS A 126 -2.29 17.94 21.56
N SER A 127 -2.63 16.65 21.47
CA SER A 127 -3.60 15.99 22.36
C SER A 127 -4.96 16.68 22.39
N CYS A 128 -5.30 17.42 21.33
CA CYS A 128 -6.53 18.16 21.20
C CYS A 128 -7.60 17.25 20.57
N ARG A 129 -8.60 16.88 21.36
CA ARG A 129 -9.73 16.04 20.88
C ARG A 129 -10.79 16.93 20.23
N ILE A 130 -10.87 16.90 18.91
CA ILE A 130 -11.95 17.54 18.15
C ILE A 130 -13.26 16.80 18.43
N GLN A 131 -14.30 17.55 18.77
CA GLN A 131 -15.62 17.02 19.11
C GLN A 131 -16.64 17.21 17.99
N LYS A 132 -16.58 18.38 17.32
CA LYS A 132 -17.52 18.76 16.26
C LYS A 132 -16.88 19.78 15.33
N ILE A 133 -17.27 19.75 14.07
CA ILE A 133 -16.88 20.72 13.04
C ILE A 133 -18.15 21.19 12.35
N SER A 134 -18.44 22.50 12.44
CA SER A 134 -19.58 23.11 11.81
C SER A 134 -19.12 24.03 10.69
N ARG A 135 -19.77 23.96 9.54
CA ARG A 135 -19.47 24.75 8.34
C ARG A 135 -20.65 25.65 8.04
N THR A 136 -20.45 26.93 8.28
CA THR A 136 -21.39 28.00 7.94
C THR A 136 -20.70 28.94 6.95
N ASN A 137 -20.64 30.25 7.24
CA ASN A 137 -19.80 31.18 6.47
C ASN A 137 -18.32 30.96 6.72
N ASN A 138 -17.97 30.47 7.92
CA ASN A 138 -16.64 30.07 8.36
C ASN A 138 -16.67 28.63 8.85
N VAL A 139 -15.50 28.09 9.24
CA VAL A 139 -15.39 26.76 9.84
C VAL A 139 -15.24 26.90 11.37
N GLU A 140 -16.20 26.40 12.10
CA GLU A 140 -16.15 26.34 13.54
C GLU A 140 -15.68 24.97 14.03
N ILE A 141 -14.62 24.92 14.81
CA ILE A 141 -14.08 23.69 15.40
C ILE A 141 -14.30 23.72 16.91
N PHE A 142 -14.98 22.71 17.42
CA PHE A 142 -15.27 22.51 18.84
C PHE A 142 -14.32 21.48 19.43
N PHE A 143 -13.60 21.84 20.48
CA PHE A 143 -12.66 20.98 21.21
C PHE A 143 -12.53 21.45 22.66
N GLU A 144 -12.47 20.50 23.59
CA GLU A 144 -12.27 20.76 25.02
C GLU A 144 -13.20 21.83 25.61
N GLY A 145 -14.48 21.83 25.21
CA GLY A 145 -15.45 22.83 25.63
C GLY A 145 -15.24 24.24 25.07
N LYS A 146 -14.34 24.42 24.12
CA LYS A 146 -14.01 25.69 23.46
C LYS A 146 -14.41 25.64 22.00
N LYS A 147 -14.57 26.82 21.40
CA LYS A 147 -14.80 27.01 19.97
C LYS A 147 -13.70 27.87 19.37
N SER A 148 -13.17 27.46 18.23
CA SER A 148 -12.29 28.30 17.39
C SER A 148 -12.89 28.43 16.00
N ILE A 149 -12.70 29.59 15.38
CA ILE A 149 -13.22 29.90 14.04
C ILE A 149 -12.03 30.02 13.10
N PHE A 150 -12.19 29.45 11.90
CA PHE A 150 -11.20 29.43 10.84
C PHE A 150 -11.86 29.70 9.48
N ASP A 151 -11.09 30.24 8.56
CA ASP A 151 -11.56 30.47 7.18
C ASP A 151 -11.65 29.14 6.40
N MET A 152 -10.75 28.18 6.71
CA MET A 152 -10.66 26.89 6.04
C MET A 152 -10.18 25.81 6.98
N VAL A 153 -10.57 24.57 6.72
CA VAL A 153 -10.02 23.36 7.36
C VAL A 153 -9.49 22.38 6.31
N ILE A 154 -8.32 21.81 6.57
CA ILE A 154 -7.73 20.74 5.78
C ILE A 154 -7.68 19.49 6.65
N PHE A 155 -8.37 18.43 6.22
CA PHE A 155 -8.33 17.14 6.89
C PHE A 155 -7.14 16.34 6.37
N ALA A 156 -6.14 16.15 7.22
CA ALA A 156 -4.97 15.31 6.94
C ALA A 156 -5.05 13.96 7.68
N CYS A 157 -6.26 13.45 7.86
CA CYS A 157 -6.54 12.16 8.48
C CYS A 157 -7.55 11.36 7.62
N PRO A 158 -7.65 10.04 7.81
CA PRO A 158 -8.59 9.21 7.08
C PRO A 158 -10.05 9.67 7.21
N PRO A 159 -10.87 9.59 6.15
CA PRO A 159 -12.26 10.02 6.17
C PRO A 159 -13.10 9.47 7.32
N ASN A 160 -12.93 8.22 7.70
CA ASN A 160 -13.64 7.60 8.82
C ASN A 160 -13.36 8.25 10.18
N HIS A 161 -12.30 9.05 10.31
CA HIS A 161 -11.99 9.77 11.56
C HIS A 161 -12.65 11.14 11.64
N PHE A 162 -12.77 11.88 10.54
CA PHE A 162 -13.36 13.22 10.57
C PHE A 162 -14.83 13.25 10.17
N PHE A 163 -15.27 12.28 9.39
CA PHE A 163 -16.62 12.17 8.90
C PHE A 163 -17.68 12.26 10.02
N PRO A 164 -17.52 11.53 11.15
CA PRO A 164 -18.46 11.63 12.27
C PRO A 164 -18.43 12.97 13.02
N LEU A 165 -17.40 13.81 12.77
CA LEU A 165 -17.25 15.11 13.43
C LEU A 165 -17.98 16.23 12.69
N LEU A 166 -18.34 16.01 11.42
CA LEU A 166 -19.04 17.01 10.60
C LEU A 166 -20.50 17.14 11.00
N ASP A 167 -20.92 18.38 11.33
CA ASP A 167 -22.29 18.70 11.71
C ASP A 167 -23.29 18.47 10.56
N LYS A 168 -22.92 18.94 9.36
CA LYS A 168 -23.69 18.76 8.13
C LYS A 168 -22.81 18.30 7.00
N ILE A 169 -23.28 17.32 6.25
CA ILE A 169 -22.59 16.74 5.10
C ILE A 169 -23.50 16.86 3.90
N HIS A 170 -22.98 17.37 2.79
CA HIS A 170 -23.69 17.38 1.53
C HIS A 170 -23.80 15.96 0.96
N GLN A 171 -24.91 15.65 0.28
CA GLN A 171 -25.17 14.33 -0.28
C GLN A 171 -24.02 13.85 -1.19
N LYS A 172 -23.52 14.68 -2.09
CA LYS A 172 -22.39 14.33 -2.96
C LYS A 172 -21.09 14.04 -2.19
N GLU A 173 -20.82 14.78 -1.13
CA GLU A 173 -19.68 14.58 -0.25
C GLU A 173 -19.78 13.24 0.47
N TYR A 174 -20.97 12.94 0.99
CA TYR A 174 -21.27 11.65 1.61
C TYR A 174 -21.04 10.49 0.63
N GLU A 175 -21.59 10.60 -0.57
CA GLU A 175 -21.48 9.56 -1.59
C GLU A 175 -20.02 9.27 -1.97
N ILE A 176 -19.16 10.28 -2.05
CA ILE A 176 -17.74 10.11 -2.33
C ILE A 176 -16.98 9.53 -1.13
N LEU A 177 -17.22 10.08 0.07
CA LEU A 177 -16.45 9.72 1.26
C LEU A 177 -16.75 8.31 1.76
N LYS A 178 -17.98 7.81 1.58
CA LYS A 178 -18.37 6.44 1.95
C LYS A 178 -17.65 5.35 1.15
N GLU A 179 -17.13 5.68 -0.04
CA GLU A 179 -16.39 4.73 -0.88
C GLU A 179 -14.97 4.45 -0.36
N PHE A 180 -14.46 5.26 0.58
CA PHE A 180 -13.17 5.02 1.22
C PHE A 180 -13.31 3.96 2.32
N ASN A 181 -13.04 2.72 1.97
CA ASN A 181 -13.04 1.60 2.90
C ASN A 181 -11.69 1.44 3.57
N PHE A 182 -11.69 1.29 4.89
CA PHE A 182 -10.50 1.09 5.71
C PHE A 182 -10.52 -0.29 6.34
N GLN A 183 -9.41 -1.00 6.22
CA GLN A 183 -9.21 -2.29 6.87
C GLN A 183 -8.41 -2.12 8.15
N LYS A 184 -8.74 -2.92 9.17
CA LYS A 184 -7.95 -3.00 10.39
C LYS A 184 -6.78 -3.95 10.16
N ASN A 185 -5.57 -3.45 10.32
CA ASN A 185 -4.35 -4.24 10.26
C ASN A 185 -3.68 -4.24 11.65
N LEU A 186 -3.21 -5.40 12.08
CA LEU A 186 -2.38 -5.51 13.26
C LEU A 186 -0.91 -5.34 12.84
N ALA A 187 -0.26 -4.28 13.32
CA ALA A 187 1.16 -4.07 13.14
C ALA A 187 1.90 -4.41 14.44
N GLN A 188 2.86 -5.33 14.36
CA GLN A 188 3.66 -5.76 15.51
C GLN A 188 5.14 -5.57 15.22
N LEU A 189 5.81 -4.75 16.04
CA LEU A 189 7.27 -4.61 16.00
C LEU A 189 7.90 -5.76 16.79
N HIS A 190 8.78 -6.52 16.16
CA HIS A 190 9.45 -7.65 16.81
C HIS A 190 10.90 -7.81 16.32
N GLN A 191 11.68 -8.62 17.05
CA GLN A 191 13.05 -9.01 16.71
C GLN A 191 13.17 -10.52 16.39
N ASN A 192 12.05 -11.21 16.25
CA ASN A 192 12.03 -12.65 16.02
C ASN A 192 12.42 -12.97 14.57
N THR A 193 13.60 -13.55 14.38
CA THR A 193 14.14 -13.93 13.07
C THR A 193 13.53 -15.24 12.54
N SER A 194 12.79 -16.02 13.35
CA SER A 194 12.10 -17.22 12.87
C SER A 194 10.98 -16.92 11.86
N LEU A 195 10.51 -15.66 11.82
CA LEU A 195 9.55 -15.19 10.82
C LEU A 195 10.21 -14.75 9.50
N MET A 196 11.53 -14.76 9.43
CA MET A 196 12.26 -14.44 8.20
C MET A 196 12.49 -15.70 7.36
N PRO A 197 12.73 -15.57 6.05
CA PRO A 197 13.09 -16.72 5.21
C PRO A 197 14.28 -17.48 5.78
N THR A 198 14.27 -18.81 5.66
CA THR A 198 15.35 -19.68 6.15
C THR A 198 16.72 -19.33 5.58
N HIS A 199 16.75 -18.94 4.30
CA HIS A 199 17.98 -18.55 3.62
C HIS A 199 18.21 -17.04 3.75
N LEU A 200 19.30 -16.61 4.38
CA LEU A 200 19.67 -15.20 4.55
C LEU A 200 19.72 -14.43 3.22
N LYS A 201 20.13 -15.07 2.12
CA LYS A 201 20.15 -14.46 0.77
C LYS A 201 18.76 -14.08 0.24
N ALA A 202 17.70 -14.68 0.79
CA ALA A 202 16.32 -14.39 0.42
C ALA A 202 15.70 -13.23 1.24
N TRP A 203 16.37 -12.77 2.30
CA TRP A 203 15.86 -11.67 3.12
C TRP A 203 15.70 -10.41 2.29
N SER A 204 14.56 -9.77 2.45
CA SER A 204 14.23 -8.51 1.75
C SER A 204 13.46 -7.57 2.68
N SER A 205 13.24 -6.33 2.25
CA SER A 205 12.44 -5.36 3.00
C SER A 205 10.96 -5.79 3.13
N TRP A 206 10.48 -6.61 2.20
CA TRP A 206 9.15 -7.20 2.23
C TRP A 206 9.27 -8.71 2.10
N ASN A 207 8.86 -9.42 3.14
CA ASN A 207 8.76 -10.87 3.16
C ASN A 207 7.30 -11.23 3.42
N PHE A 208 6.71 -11.98 2.52
CA PHE A 208 5.32 -12.39 2.60
C PHE A 208 5.26 -13.87 3.00
N HIS A 209 4.51 -14.17 4.05
CA HIS A 209 4.22 -15.53 4.47
C HIS A 209 2.77 -15.86 4.14
N THR A 210 2.55 -16.97 3.46
CA THR A 210 1.22 -17.53 3.24
C THR A 210 1.12 -18.89 3.87
N ASN A 211 0.07 -19.12 4.63
CA ASN A 211 -0.28 -20.47 5.08
C ASN A 211 -1.03 -21.15 3.93
N MET A 212 -0.36 -22.07 3.23
CA MET A 212 -0.98 -22.83 2.15
C MET A 212 -2.20 -23.68 2.62
N ASN A 213 -2.36 -23.86 3.92
CA ASN A 213 -3.45 -24.65 4.51
C ASN A 213 -4.79 -23.89 4.60
N ASN A 214 -4.84 -22.62 4.31
CA ASN A 214 -6.08 -21.82 4.34
C ASN A 214 -6.64 -21.55 2.94
N LYS A 215 -6.53 -22.51 2.03
CA LYS A 215 -7.39 -22.56 0.84
C LYS A 215 -8.71 -23.22 1.24
N CYS A 216 -9.64 -22.42 1.80
CA CYS A 216 -11.06 -22.70 1.74
C CYS A 216 -11.66 -22.00 0.54
#